data_3a7c6883853fb4b0d8921282a1bd784f
#
_entry.id   3a7c6883853fb4b0d8921282a1bd784f
#
_cell.length_a   1.000
_cell.length_b   1.000
_cell.length_c   1.000
_cell.angle_alpha   90.00
_cell.angle_beta   90.00
_cell.angle_gamma   90.00
#
_symmetry.space_group_name_H-M   'P 1'
#
loop_
_entity.id
_entity.type
_entity.pdbx_description
1 polymer ?
#
loop_
_entity_poly.entity_id
_entity_poly.type
_entity_poly.pdbx_seq_one_letter_code
_entity_poly.pdbx_strand_id
1 'polypeptide(L)'
;WFAETAHKIGLNTKQAQQLADSYIELIGGMGQPEVDLEAAKAEATAELRQEYGAAFDDRLGKGNNFLGEFGADGLMELRLNDGTPLMNHPAFIRTVINAAQYIHESVSEDKLIGDKDSNVVTPGEAQKQLGEVMGPDSPYWDARHPQHDVYVQRALSIQEMIHPELDDE
;
A
#
# COMPACT_ATOMS: atom_id res chain seq x y z
N TRP A 1 1.07 13.10 41.94
CA TRP A 1 -0.27 12.61 41.57
C TRP A 1 -0.61 11.29 42.27
N PHE A 2 0.15 10.18 42.05
CA PHE A 2 -0.16 8.85 42.64
C PHE A 2 -0.15 8.85 44.14
N ALA A 3 0.89 9.40 44.77
CA ALA A 3 1.02 9.48 46.22
C ALA A 3 -0.12 10.28 46.88
N GLU A 4 -0.53 11.39 46.30
CA GLU A 4 -1.65 12.20 46.80
C GLU A 4 -2.99 11.45 46.68
N THR A 5 -3.19 10.73 45.56
CA THR A 5 -4.39 9.94 45.36
C THR A 5 -4.46 8.78 46.33
N ALA A 6 -3.36 8.05 46.50
CA ALA A 6 -3.25 6.95 47.46
C ALA A 6 -3.54 7.40 48.90
N HIS A 7 -3.04 8.57 49.29
CA HIS A 7 -3.31 9.15 50.59
C HIS A 7 -4.79 9.57 50.75
N LYS A 8 -5.39 10.16 49.73
CA LYS A 8 -6.81 10.56 49.70
C LYS A 8 -7.76 9.36 49.87
N ILE A 9 -7.44 8.21 49.36
CA ILE A 9 -8.25 6.99 49.47
C ILE A 9 -7.87 6.14 50.68
N GLY A 10 -6.97 6.64 51.55
CA GLY A 10 -6.64 6.03 52.82
C GLY A 10 -5.63 4.88 52.77
N LEU A 11 -4.88 4.73 51.70
CA LEU A 11 -3.81 3.75 51.60
C LEU A 11 -2.62 4.20 52.45
N ASN A 12 -2.08 3.26 53.26
CA ASN A 12 -0.77 3.51 53.89
C ASN A 12 0.37 3.35 52.87
N THR A 13 1.56 3.84 53.23
CA THR A 13 2.73 3.85 52.35
C THR A 13 3.05 2.48 51.75
N LYS A 14 2.94 1.40 52.56
CA LYS A 14 3.20 0.04 52.10
C LYS A 14 2.17 -0.46 51.08
N GLN A 15 0.90 -0.14 51.29
CA GLN A 15 -0.18 -0.50 50.38
C GLN A 15 -0.06 0.30 49.05
N ALA A 16 0.29 1.58 49.15
CA ALA A 16 0.53 2.41 47.98
C ALA A 16 1.71 1.88 47.12
N GLN A 17 2.80 1.48 47.80
CA GLN A 17 3.95 0.86 47.14
C GLN A 17 3.57 -0.44 46.44
N GLN A 18 2.88 -1.36 47.14
CA GLN A 18 2.42 -2.62 46.54
C GLN A 18 1.51 -2.42 45.35
N LEU A 19 0.61 -1.44 45.40
CA LEU A 19 -0.27 -1.11 44.29
C LEU A 19 0.52 -0.56 43.10
N ALA A 20 1.50 0.30 43.34
CA ALA A 20 2.38 0.82 42.29
C ALA A 20 3.20 -0.29 41.64
N ASP A 21 3.80 -1.17 42.44
CA ASP A 21 4.60 -2.29 41.96
C ASP A 21 3.75 -3.26 41.12
N SER A 22 2.54 -3.61 41.62
CA SER A 22 1.59 -4.45 40.84
C SER A 22 1.11 -3.79 39.55
N TYR A 23 0.94 -2.48 39.54
CA TYR A 23 0.57 -1.73 38.34
C TYR A 23 1.70 -1.69 37.33
N ILE A 24 2.94 -1.49 37.79
CA ILE A 24 4.13 -1.53 36.92
C ILE A 24 4.31 -2.94 36.34
N GLU A 25 4.14 -3.98 37.17
CA GLU A 25 4.21 -5.38 36.73
C GLU A 25 3.09 -5.70 35.71
N LEU A 26 1.87 -5.24 35.96
CA LEU A 26 0.74 -5.40 35.04
C LEU A 26 1.00 -4.69 33.68
N ILE A 27 1.46 -3.43 33.71
CA ILE A 27 1.80 -2.69 32.50
C ILE A 27 3.04 -3.28 31.81
N GLY A 28 4.04 -3.72 32.57
CA GLY A 28 5.22 -4.40 32.04
C GLY A 28 4.89 -5.76 31.42
N GLY A 29 3.89 -6.46 31.97
CA GLY A 29 3.36 -7.71 31.42
C GLY A 29 2.34 -7.51 30.27
N MET A 30 1.72 -6.33 30.19
CA MET A 30 0.93 -5.85 29.07
C MET A 30 1.81 -5.15 28.03
N GLY A 31 3.14 -5.36 28.09
CA GLY A 31 4.06 -4.87 27.07
C GLY A 31 3.41 -5.10 25.72
N GLN A 32 3.25 -4.02 24.93
CA GLN A 32 2.77 -4.13 23.55
C GLN A 32 3.54 -5.30 22.94
N PRO A 33 2.86 -6.25 22.30
CA PRO A 33 3.58 -7.33 21.62
C PRO A 33 4.67 -6.65 20.81
N GLU A 34 5.91 -7.07 21.04
CA GLU A 34 7.07 -6.54 20.31
C GLU A 34 6.80 -6.85 18.84
N VAL A 35 6.19 -5.88 18.15
CA VAL A 35 5.86 -6.04 16.74
C VAL A 35 7.22 -6.20 16.06
N ASP A 36 7.45 -7.36 15.49
CA ASP A 36 8.60 -7.56 14.62
C ASP A 36 8.44 -6.65 13.39
N LEU A 37 9.05 -5.47 13.50
CA LEU A 37 8.93 -4.43 12.48
C LEU A 37 9.46 -4.90 11.12
N GLU A 38 10.43 -5.81 11.11
CA GLU A 38 10.97 -6.36 9.87
C GLU A 38 9.98 -7.38 9.26
N ALA A 39 9.37 -8.23 10.08
CA ALA A 39 8.33 -9.15 9.62
C ALA A 39 7.10 -8.38 9.11
N ALA A 40 6.63 -7.36 9.82
CA ALA A 40 5.50 -6.52 9.41
C ALA A 40 5.79 -5.77 8.10
N LYS A 41 7.01 -5.25 7.92
CA LYS A 41 7.45 -4.61 6.68
C LYS A 41 7.52 -5.61 5.52
N ALA A 42 8.05 -6.81 5.76
CA ALA A 42 8.13 -7.85 4.74
C ALA A 42 6.73 -8.29 4.28
N GLU A 43 5.79 -8.48 5.21
CA GLU A 43 4.41 -8.82 4.92
C GLU A 43 3.71 -7.72 4.10
N ALA A 44 3.83 -6.45 4.54
CA ALA A 44 3.29 -5.31 3.82
C ALA A 44 3.86 -5.19 2.40
N THR A 45 5.17 -5.43 2.24
CA THR A 45 5.82 -5.41 0.93
C THR A 45 5.33 -6.55 0.04
N ALA A 46 5.16 -7.75 0.58
CA ALA A 46 4.65 -8.91 -0.16
C ALA A 46 3.20 -8.68 -0.64
N GLU A 47 2.34 -8.13 0.24
CA GLU A 47 0.97 -7.76 -0.10
C GLU A 47 0.92 -6.76 -1.26
N LEU A 48 1.71 -5.69 -1.18
CA LEU A 48 1.77 -4.65 -2.21
C LEU A 48 2.37 -5.16 -3.53
N ARG A 49 3.38 -6.05 -3.46
CA ARG A 49 3.93 -6.70 -4.66
C ARG A 49 2.90 -7.59 -5.35
N GLN A 50 2.09 -8.30 -4.58
CA GLN A 50 1.00 -9.11 -5.15
C GLN A 50 -0.06 -8.22 -5.81
N GLU A 51 -0.39 -7.07 -5.20
CA GLU A 51 -1.41 -6.14 -5.71
C GLU A 51 -0.95 -5.42 -6.98
N TYR A 52 0.30 -4.90 -6.97
CA TYR A 52 0.82 -4.07 -8.07
C TYR A 52 1.60 -4.87 -9.12
N GLY A 53 1.99 -6.12 -8.84
CA GLY A 53 2.73 -6.96 -9.75
C GLY A 53 4.00 -6.29 -10.28
N ALA A 54 4.22 -6.34 -11.59
CA ALA A 54 5.37 -5.72 -12.25
C ALA A 54 5.43 -4.19 -12.10
N ALA A 55 4.29 -3.54 -11.81
CA ALA A 55 4.23 -2.10 -11.60
C ALA A 55 4.67 -1.65 -10.18
N PHE A 56 4.95 -2.57 -9.26
CA PHE A 56 5.22 -2.25 -7.86
C PHE A 56 6.34 -1.22 -7.68
N ASP A 57 7.50 -1.47 -8.29
CA ASP A 57 8.67 -0.62 -8.09
C ASP A 57 8.49 0.78 -8.72
N ASP A 58 7.83 0.87 -9.88
CA ASP A 58 7.47 2.15 -10.52
C ASP A 58 6.47 2.94 -9.68
N ARG A 59 5.40 2.30 -9.21
CA ARG A 59 4.37 2.92 -8.39
C ARG A 59 4.91 3.40 -7.05
N LEU A 60 5.74 2.58 -6.40
CA LEU A 60 6.41 2.94 -5.14
C LEU A 60 7.38 4.10 -5.34
N GLY A 61 8.13 4.12 -6.45
CA GLY A 61 9.01 5.23 -6.81
C GLY A 61 8.24 6.54 -6.98
N LYS A 62 7.12 6.54 -7.70
CA LYS A 62 6.23 7.70 -7.84
C LYS A 62 5.67 8.16 -6.50
N GLY A 63 5.25 7.22 -5.63
CA GLY A 63 4.80 7.53 -4.27
C GLY A 63 5.89 8.18 -3.42
N ASN A 64 7.11 7.67 -3.47
CA ASN A 64 8.24 8.23 -2.73
C ASN A 64 8.61 9.65 -3.22
N ASN A 65 8.59 9.88 -4.53
CA ASN A 65 8.81 11.21 -5.09
C ASN A 65 7.73 12.19 -4.65
N PHE A 66 6.46 11.76 -4.66
CA PHE A 66 5.35 12.55 -4.17
C PHE A 66 5.52 12.93 -2.69
N LEU A 67 5.92 11.98 -1.84
CA LEU A 67 6.20 12.28 -0.43
C LEU A 67 7.40 13.20 -0.24
N GLY A 68 8.42 13.06 -1.08
CA GLY A 68 9.58 13.95 -1.04
C GLY A 68 9.24 15.40 -1.41
N GLU A 69 8.25 15.60 -2.28
CA GLU A 69 7.85 16.91 -2.77
C GLU A 69 6.73 17.55 -1.93
N PHE A 70 5.77 16.75 -1.46
CA PHE A 70 4.55 17.22 -0.78
C PHE A 70 4.42 16.71 0.65
N GLY A 71 5.30 15.84 1.12
CA GLY A 71 5.24 15.30 2.47
C GLY A 71 5.57 16.39 3.53
N ALA A 72 4.82 16.39 4.62
CA ALA A 72 5.08 17.27 5.74
C ALA A 72 6.34 16.86 6.52
N ASP A 73 7.04 17.82 7.11
CA ASP A 73 8.15 17.54 8.02
C ASP A 73 7.70 16.62 9.18
N GLY A 74 8.53 15.64 9.51
CA GLY A 74 8.24 14.67 10.56
C GLY A 74 7.29 13.54 10.18
N LEU A 75 6.72 13.52 8.97
CA LEU A 75 5.85 12.43 8.51
C LEU A 75 6.52 11.05 8.58
N MET A 76 7.82 11.00 8.27
CA MET A 76 8.63 9.77 8.31
C MET A 76 8.83 9.22 9.74
N GLU A 77 8.65 10.06 10.75
CA GLU A 77 8.83 9.71 12.15
C GLU A 77 7.55 9.21 12.82
N LEU A 78 6.41 9.38 12.15
CA LEU A 78 5.11 8.99 12.70
C LEU A 78 5.02 7.47 12.84
N ARG A 79 4.47 7.05 13.97
CA ARG A 79 4.22 5.66 14.31
C ARG A 79 2.76 5.46 14.72
N LEU A 80 2.25 4.29 14.42
CA LEU A 80 0.94 3.84 14.87
C LEU A 80 0.99 3.46 16.35
N ASN A 81 -0.18 3.21 16.95
CA ASN A 81 -0.29 2.85 18.38
C ASN A 81 0.43 1.55 18.74
N ASP A 82 0.67 0.66 17.78
CA ASP A 82 1.41 -0.58 17.92
C ASP A 82 2.94 -0.42 17.72
N GLY A 83 3.40 0.81 17.47
CA GLY A 83 4.80 1.14 17.22
C GLY A 83 5.22 1.00 15.74
N THR A 84 4.36 0.50 14.86
CA THR A 84 4.64 0.37 13.42
C THR A 84 4.84 1.75 12.80
N PRO A 85 5.93 2.00 12.05
CA PRO A 85 6.08 3.24 11.28
C PRO A 85 4.92 3.39 10.30
N LEU A 86 4.31 4.59 10.26
CA LEU A 86 3.21 4.89 9.32
C LEU A 86 3.58 4.56 7.88
N MET A 87 4.84 4.81 7.51
CA MET A 87 5.40 4.54 6.20
C MET A 87 5.46 3.05 5.81
N ASN A 88 5.31 2.14 6.78
CA ASN A 88 5.29 0.70 6.54
C ASN A 88 3.85 0.14 6.49
N HIS A 89 2.83 0.99 6.72
CA HIS A 89 1.44 0.53 6.71
C HIS A 89 0.89 0.44 5.28
N PRO A 90 0.41 -0.73 4.82
CA PRO A 90 -0.02 -0.93 3.42
C PRO A 90 -1.08 0.06 2.96
N ALA A 91 -2.08 0.37 3.79
CA ALA A 91 -3.13 1.32 3.42
C ALA A 91 -2.59 2.75 3.23
N PHE A 92 -1.58 3.15 4.01
CA PHE A 92 -0.93 4.45 3.83
C PHE A 92 -0.15 4.48 2.51
N ILE A 93 0.65 3.45 2.25
CA ILE A 93 1.43 3.34 1.00
C ILE A 93 0.51 3.38 -0.22
N ARG A 94 -0.61 2.61 -0.22
CA ARG A 94 -1.63 2.67 -1.28
C ARG A 94 -2.19 4.08 -1.48
N THR A 95 -2.52 4.76 -0.39
CA THR A 95 -3.05 6.13 -0.47
C THR A 95 -2.06 7.08 -1.13
N VAL A 96 -0.78 6.98 -0.76
CA VAL A 96 0.29 7.78 -1.35
C VAL A 96 0.50 7.47 -2.83
N ILE A 97 0.54 6.19 -3.19
CA ILE A 97 0.66 5.74 -4.59
C ILE A 97 -0.50 6.26 -5.42
N ASN A 98 -1.72 6.11 -4.93
CA ASN A 98 -2.93 6.56 -5.65
C ASN A 98 -2.95 8.09 -5.79
N ALA A 99 -2.54 8.85 -4.78
CA ALA A 99 -2.43 10.30 -4.85
C ALA A 99 -1.38 10.74 -5.88
N ALA A 100 -0.20 10.11 -5.85
CA ALA A 100 0.87 10.37 -6.81
C ALA A 100 0.42 10.09 -8.25
N GLN A 101 -0.28 8.99 -8.46
CA GLN A 101 -0.82 8.63 -9.76
C GLN A 101 -1.89 9.62 -10.25
N TYR A 102 -2.84 9.97 -9.39
CA TYR A 102 -3.89 10.93 -9.74
C TYR A 102 -3.32 12.29 -10.17
N ILE A 103 -2.32 12.79 -9.44
CA ILE A 103 -1.66 14.06 -9.79
C ILE A 103 -0.90 13.92 -11.11
N HIS A 104 -0.19 12.80 -11.29
CA HIS A 104 0.55 12.54 -12.51
C HIS A 104 -0.36 12.48 -13.73
N GLU A 105 -1.47 11.78 -13.66
CA GLU A 105 -2.49 11.70 -14.72
C GLU A 105 -3.10 13.09 -15.01
N SER A 106 -3.47 13.83 -13.95
CA SER A 106 -4.07 15.17 -14.10
C SER A 106 -3.11 16.19 -14.74
N VAL A 107 -1.81 16.09 -14.44
CA VAL A 107 -0.79 16.97 -15.02
C VAL A 107 -0.41 16.53 -16.43
N SER A 108 -0.46 15.23 -16.72
CA SER A 108 -0.15 14.67 -18.06
C SER A 108 -1.20 15.01 -19.10
N GLU A 109 -2.47 15.16 -18.72
CA GLU A 109 -3.53 15.61 -19.63
C GLU A 109 -3.29 17.05 -20.15
N ASP A 110 -2.61 17.90 -19.36
CA ASP A 110 -2.22 19.26 -19.76
C ASP A 110 -0.89 19.30 -20.57
N LYS A 111 -0.10 18.25 -20.52
CA LYS A 111 1.17 18.13 -21.26
C LYS A 111 1.03 17.26 -22.51
N LEU A 112 0.47 17.84 -23.54
CA LEU A 112 0.57 17.33 -24.93
C LEU A 112 2.02 17.41 -25.43
N ILE A 113 2.96 16.58 -24.98
CA ILE A 113 4.21 16.24 -25.72
C ILE A 113 5.14 15.37 -24.84
N GLY A 114 5.22 14.09 -25.16
CA GLY A 114 6.51 13.45 -25.38
C GLY A 114 7.24 12.86 -24.17
N ASP A 115 6.63 12.57 -23.04
CA ASP A 115 7.29 11.71 -22.04
C ASP A 115 6.84 10.25 -22.23
N LYS A 116 7.82 9.38 -22.54
CA LYS A 116 7.60 7.93 -22.52
C LYS A 116 7.56 7.48 -21.07
N ASP A 117 6.45 7.75 -20.41
CA ASP A 117 6.19 7.06 -19.16
C ASP A 117 6.14 5.55 -19.46
N SER A 118 6.96 4.81 -18.73
CA SER A 118 6.86 3.36 -18.67
C SER A 118 5.47 3.05 -18.08
N ASN A 119 4.52 2.82 -18.97
CA ASN A 119 3.14 2.55 -18.63
C ASN A 119 3.03 1.10 -18.13
N VAL A 120 3.72 0.82 -17.02
CA VAL A 120 3.66 -0.49 -16.38
C VAL A 120 2.31 -0.61 -15.71
N VAL A 121 1.46 -1.45 -16.27
CA VAL A 121 0.07 -1.67 -15.86
C VAL A 121 0.02 -2.64 -14.68
N THR A 122 -0.81 -2.35 -13.68
CA THR A 122 -1.04 -3.30 -12.58
C THR A 122 -1.91 -4.48 -13.05
N PRO A 123 -1.86 -5.64 -12.38
CA PRO A 123 -2.74 -6.77 -12.72
C PRO A 123 -4.24 -6.39 -12.72
N GLY A 124 -4.67 -5.54 -11.79
CA GLY A 124 -6.06 -5.07 -11.74
C GLY A 124 -6.44 -4.16 -12.92
N GLU A 125 -5.54 -3.25 -13.31
CA GLU A 125 -5.70 -2.41 -14.50
C GLU A 125 -5.70 -3.26 -15.78
N ALA A 126 -4.82 -4.25 -15.87
CA ALA A 126 -4.78 -5.19 -16.99
C ALA A 126 -6.07 -5.99 -17.09
N GLN A 127 -6.63 -6.50 -15.99
CA GLN A 127 -7.92 -7.18 -15.99
C GLN A 127 -9.06 -6.27 -16.47
N LYS A 128 -9.07 -5.01 -16.04
CA LYS A 128 -10.08 -4.04 -16.52
C LYS A 128 -9.95 -3.81 -18.02
N GLN A 129 -8.73 -3.59 -18.52
CA GLN A 129 -8.48 -3.42 -19.97
C GLN A 129 -8.87 -4.67 -20.77
N LEU A 130 -8.59 -5.87 -20.22
CA LEU A 130 -9.01 -7.12 -20.85
C LEU A 130 -10.54 -7.20 -20.96
N GLY A 131 -11.26 -6.81 -19.89
CA GLY A 131 -12.72 -6.73 -19.90
C GLY A 131 -13.27 -5.75 -20.94
N GLU A 132 -12.61 -4.61 -21.18
CA GLU A 132 -12.96 -3.64 -22.21
C GLU A 132 -12.70 -4.19 -23.62
N VAL A 133 -11.54 -4.84 -23.83
CA VAL A 133 -11.17 -5.45 -25.12
C VAL A 133 -12.11 -6.62 -25.48
N MET A 134 -12.55 -7.40 -24.49
CA MET A 134 -13.44 -8.55 -24.64
C MET A 134 -14.91 -8.24 -24.36
N GLY A 135 -15.30 -6.96 -24.33
CA GLY A 135 -16.68 -6.54 -24.10
C GLY A 135 -17.70 -7.18 -25.08
N PRO A 136 -19.00 -7.18 -24.74
CA PRO A 136 -20.01 -7.93 -25.51
C PRO A 136 -20.14 -7.49 -26.98
N ASP A 137 -19.86 -6.22 -27.30
CA ASP A 137 -19.93 -5.67 -28.65
C ASP A 137 -18.53 -5.51 -29.29
N SER A 138 -17.51 -6.15 -28.72
CA SER A 138 -16.14 -6.01 -29.16
C SER A 138 -15.86 -6.78 -30.45
N PRO A 139 -15.03 -6.24 -31.35
CA PRO A 139 -14.47 -6.94 -32.50
C PRO A 139 -13.76 -8.26 -32.17
N TYR A 140 -13.39 -8.47 -30.91
CA TYR A 140 -12.78 -9.71 -30.42
C TYR A 140 -13.64 -10.95 -30.72
N TRP A 141 -14.96 -10.83 -30.64
CA TRP A 141 -15.89 -11.96 -30.81
C TRP A 141 -16.35 -12.19 -32.24
N ASP A 142 -16.11 -11.26 -33.15
CA ASP A 142 -16.51 -11.37 -34.55
C ASP A 142 -15.30 -11.61 -35.46
N ALA A 143 -15.04 -12.87 -35.77
CA ALA A 143 -13.95 -13.29 -36.68
C ALA A 143 -14.02 -12.66 -38.12
N ARG A 144 -15.13 -12.03 -38.48
CA ARG A 144 -15.26 -11.35 -39.77
C ARG A 144 -15.01 -9.85 -39.67
N HIS A 145 -14.88 -9.33 -38.47
CA HIS A 145 -14.62 -7.93 -38.23
C HIS A 145 -13.21 -7.55 -38.70
N PRO A 146 -13.02 -6.45 -39.45
CA PRO A 146 -11.70 -6.06 -39.97
C PRO A 146 -10.61 -5.87 -38.90
N GLN A 147 -11.00 -5.60 -37.66
CA GLN A 147 -10.09 -5.38 -36.53
C GLN A 147 -10.01 -6.60 -35.59
N HIS A 148 -10.61 -7.74 -35.91
CA HIS A 148 -10.62 -8.92 -35.07
C HIS A 148 -9.22 -9.33 -34.60
N ASP A 149 -8.29 -9.49 -35.56
CA ASP A 149 -6.91 -9.91 -35.26
C ASP A 149 -6.17 -8.92 -34.34
N VAL A 150 -6.44 -7.62 -34.49
CA VAL A 150 -5.85 -6.58 -33.63
C VAL A 150 -6.36 -6.71 -32.20
N TYR A 151 -7.66 -6.96 -32.03
CA TYR A 151 -8.27 -7.14 -30.69
C TYR A 151 -7.82 -8.45 -30.03
N VAL A 152 -7.67 -9.53 -30.80
CA VAL A 152 -7.11 -10.80 -30.30
C VAL A 152 -5.68 -10.61 -29.83
N GLN A 153 -4.81 -9.99 -30.62
CA GLN A 153 -3.42 -9.71 -30.22
C GLN A 153 -3.34 -8.82 -28.98
N ARG A 154 -4.21 -7.82 -28.90
CA ARG A 154 -4.27 -6.95 -27.72
C ARG A 154 -4.72 -7.70 -26.47
N ALA A 155 -5.73 -8.58 -26.59
CA ALA A 155 -6.17 -9.42 -25.47
C ALA A 155 -5.07 -10.37 -24.99
N LEU A 156 -4.32 -11.00 -25.90
CA LEU A 156 -3.19 -11.87 -25.58
C LEU A 156 -2.09 -11.11 -24.84
N SER A 157 -1.67 -9.94 -25.34
CA SER A 157 -0.64 -9.14 -24.69
C SER A 157 -1.04 -8.66 -23.29
N ILE A 158 -2.33 -8.37 -23.05
CA ILE A 158 -2.85 -8.01 -21.74
C ILE A 158 -2.86 -9.25 -20.82
N GLN A 159 -3.19 -10.42 -21.35
CA GLN A 159 -3.21 -11.66 -20.58
C GLN A 159 -1.82 -12.10 -20.13
N GLU A 160 -0.79 -11.92 -20.95
CA GLU A 160 0.62 -12.09 -20.60
C GLU A 160 1.04 -11.16 -19.43
N MET A 161 0.53 -9.93 -19.40
CA MET A 161 0.78 -9.00 -18.28
C MET A 161 0.13 -9.46 -16.96
N ILE A 162 -1.02 -10.14 -17.04
CA ILE A 162 -1.74 -10.67 -15.86
C ILE A 162 -1.05 -11.94 -15.33
N HIS A 163 -0.52 -12.77 -16.23
CA HIS A 163 0.06 -14.09 -15.93
C HIS A 163 1.46 -14.26 -16.55
N PRO A 164 2.47 -13.54 -16.04
CA PRO A 164 3.82 -13.56 -16.63
C PRO A 164 4.55 -14.92 -16.52
N GLU A 165 3.99 -15.89 -15.78
CA GLU A 165 4.62 -17.20 -15.55
C GLU A 165 4.16 -18.29 -16.53
N LEU A 166 3.36 -17.97 -17.54
CA LEU A 166 2.85 -18.97 -18.49
C LEU A 166 3.74 -19.20 -19.72
N ASP A 167 4.86 -18.49 -19.84
CA ASP A 167 5.75 -18.54 -21.00
C ASP A 167 6.95 -19.50 -20.85
N ASP A 168 7.06 -20.29 -19.77
CA ASP A 168 8.18 -21.20 -19.50
C ASP A 168 7.83 -22.71 -19.69
N GLU A 169 7.00 -23.09 -20.69
CA GLU A 169 6.85 -24.48 -21.12
C GLU A 169 7.08 -24.67 -22.62
#